data_492a472bfe274f679de648e9477e58e0
#
_entry.id   492a472bfe274f679de648e9477e58e0
#
_cell.length_a   1.000
_cell.length_b   1.000
_cell.length_c   1.000
_cell.angle_alpha   90.00
_cell.angle_beta   90.00
_cell.angle_gamma   90.00
#
_symmetry.space_group_name_H-M   'P 1'
#
loop_
_entity.id
_entity.type
_entity.pdbx_description
1 polymer ?
#
loop_
_entity_poly.entity_id
_entity_poly.type
_entity_poly.pdbx_seq_one_letter_code
_entity_poly.pdbx_strand_id
1 'polypeptide(L)'
;MASKAELIKQLRAATNAGMSDCIKALAESQDNLELAIEWLRKNGAIKAAKKADAIAAEGLTVAKLSSNKKLVAVIEVNCQTDFVAKNDQFIDLTNKMLDAVLNNPKTENYESLMVDGQSFVEAAQGLTATIGEKISFRRAKVLVASDNQTLGAYTHMNNRVATAVLINGIVDDEVANNVAMHIAAMNPKYVTEQEVDQEWLNKEKEIILEQTKQESNKPVEFLSKIVDGRINKLLKEVCLVSQPYVKDPSITIEQYLSSKNAKANQMINFVLGEGIQKKESDFAAEVAEQMNQAK
;
A
#
# COMPACT_ATOMS: atom_id res chain seq x y z
N MET A 1 16.41 4.96 -45.48
CA MET A 1 16.74 4.88 -44.05
C MET A 1 15.84 5.87 -43.29
N ALA A 2 15.28 5.48 -42.19
CA ALA A 2 14.49 6.41 -41.36
C ALA A 2 15.38 7.59 -40.88
N SER A 3 14.81 8.80 -40.81
CA SER A 3 15.57 9.93 -40.28
C SER A 3 15.86 9.73 -38.78
N LYS A 4 16.94 10.35 -38.30
CA LYS A 4 17.29 10.27 -36.87
C LYS A 4 16.16 10.76 -35.96
N ALA A 5 15.40 11.75 -36.41
CA ALA A 5 14.21 12.23 -35.69
C ALA A 5 13.10 11.17 -35.61
N GLU A 6 12.91 10.41 -36.70
CA GLU A 6 11.92 9.33 -36.74
C GLU A 6 12.33 8.15 -35.84
N LEU A 7 13.62 7.78 -35.83
CA LEU A 7 14.15 6.76 -34.93
C LEU A 7 13.98 7.15 -33.47
N ILE A 8 14.25 8.41 -33.11
CA ILE A 8 14.02 8.92 -31.75
C ILE A 8 12.54 8.82 -31.38
N LYS A 9 11.64 9.20 -32.29
CA LYS A 9 10.20 9.11 -32.06
C LYS A 9 9.73 7.68 -31.85
N GLN A 10 10.22 6.74 -32.67
CA GLN A 10 9.91 5.32 -32.55
C GLN A 10 10.46 4.74 -31.25
N LEU A 11 11.72 5.06 -30.87
CA LEU A 11 12.33 4.60 -29.65
C LEU A 11 11.60 5.14 -28.41
N ARG A 12 11.18 6.41 -28.42
CA ARG A 12 10.36 6.99 -27.36
C ARG A 12 8.98 6.33 -27.26
N ALA A 13 8.33 6.08 -28.39
CA ALA A 13 7.03 5.39 -28.39
C ALA A 13 7.13 3.96 -27.84
N ALA A 14 8.25 3.26 -28.09
CA ALA A 14 8.47 1.91 -27.63
C ALA A 14 8.93 1.81 -26.16
N THR A 15 9.62 2.84 -25.63
CA THR A 15 10.30 2.74 -24.32
C THR A 15 9.86 3.78 -23.30
N ASN A 16 9.11 4.81 -23.70
CA ASN A 16 8.80 6.00 -22.91
C ASN A 16 10.02 6.73 -22.31
N ALA A 17 11.23 6.43 -22.80
CA ALA A 17 12.46 7.05 -22.32
C ALA A 17 12.54 8.54 -22.69
N GLY A 18 13.27 9.30 -21.90
CA GLY A 18 13.51 10.73 -22.14
C GLY A 18 14.23 10.95 -23.49
N MET A 19 13.99 12.09 -24.13
CA MET A 19 14.59 12.41 -25.43
C MET A 19 16.14 12.32 -25.39
N SER A 20 16.76 12.86 -24.37
CA SER A 20 18.22 12.81 -24.20
C SER A 20 18.76 11.38 -24.11
N ASP A 21 18.06 10.49 -23.40
CA ASP A 21 18.44 9.08 -23.27
C ASP A 21 18.28 8.33 -24.61
N CYS A 22 17.19 8.61 -25.35
CA CYS A 22 16.98 8.03 -26.68
C CYS A 22 18.06 8.47 -27.67
N ILE A 23 18.47 9.75 -27.64
CA ILE A 23 19.56 10.25 -28.48
C ILE A 23 20.88 9.52 -28.17
N LYS A 24 21.20 9.37 -26.89
CA LYS A 24 22.42 8.64 -26.45
C LYS A 24 22.35 7.16 -26.83
N ALA A 25 21.20 6.51 -26.59
CA ALA A 25 21.02 5.11 -26.93
C ALA A 25 21.21 4.83 -28.42
N LEU A 26 20.63 5.67 -29.30
CA LEU A 26 20.81 5.55 -30.75
C LEU A 26 22.26 5.80 -31.17
N ALA A 27 22.94 6.78 -30.56
CA ALA A 27 24.35 7.03 -30.85
C ALA A 27 25.23 5.83 -30.50
N GLU A 28 25.03 5.23 -29.32
CA GLU A 28 25.81 4.05 -28.84
C GLU A 28 25.45 2.75 -29.60
N SER A 29 24.28 2.69 -30.21
CA SER A 29 23.80 1.52 -30.97
C SER A 29 23.84 1.72 -32.48
N GLN A 30 24.54 2.73 -32.98
CA GLN A 30 24.71 3.02 -34.41
C GLN A 30 23.34 3.12 -35.15
N ASP A 31 22.39 3.81 -34.52
CA ASP A 31 21.03 4.01 -34.98
C ASP A 31 20.21 2.70 -35.16
N ASN A 32 20.63 1.60 -34.53
CA ASN A 32 19.89 0.34 -34.47
C ASN A 32 18.87 0.41 -33.33
N LEU A 33 17.58 0.27 -33.66
CA LEU A 33 16.48 0.43 -32.72
C LEU A 33 16.47 -0.67 -31.62
N GLU A 34 16.72 -1.93 -32.00
CA GLU A 34 16.71 -3.05 -31.06
C GLU A 34 17.86 -2.94 -30.06
N LEU A 35 19.06 -2.63 -30.54
CA LEU A 35 20.23 -2.42 -29.69
C LEU A 35 20.06 -1.17 -28.81
N ALA A 36 19.37 -0.13 -29.31
CA ALA A 36 19.08 1.06 -28.51
C ALA A 36 18.08 0.76 -27.37
N ILE A 37 17.07 -0.08 -27.59
CA ILE A 37 16.15 -0.55 -26.55
C ILE A 37 16.94 -1.34 -25.48
N GLU A 38 17.81 -2.25 -25.89
CA GLU A 38 18.64 -3.03 -24.97
C GLU A 38 19.60 -2.12 -24.16
N TRP A 39 20.21 -1.15 -24.81
CA TRP A 39 21.06 -0.15 -24.15
C TRP A 39 20.30 0.66 -23.10
N LEU A 40 19.07 1.11 -23.44
CA LEU A 40 18.19 1.82 -22.51
C LEU A 40 17.82 0.96 -21.30
N ARG A 41 17.52 -0.32 -21.51
CA ARG A 41 17.23 -1.25 -20.40
C ARG A 41 18.42 -1.42 -19.45
N LYS A 42 19.62 -1.65 -19.99
CA LYS A 42 20.87 -1.78 -19.20
C LYS A 42 21.18 -0.51 -18.41
N ASN A 43 21.12 0.65 -19.08
CA ASN A 43 21.41 1.93 -18.41
C ASN A 43 20.28 2.36 -17.46
N GLY A 44 19.04 1.97 -17.74
CA GLY A 44 17.91 2.15 -16.86
C GLY A 44 18.09 1.42 -15.53
N ALA A 45 18.54 0.15 -15.58
CA ALA A 45 18.86 -0.61 -14.38
C ALA A 45 19.96 0.05 -13.52
N ILE A 46 21.01 0.60 -14.16
CA ILE A 46 22.09 1.32 -13.47
C ILE A 46 21.54 2.60 -12.81
N LYS A 47 20.68 3.35 -13.49
CA LYS A 47 20.04 4.56 -12.92
C LYS A 47 19.13 4.20 -11.73
N ALA A 48 18.34 3.14 -11.86
CA ALA A 48 17.48 2.66 -10.78
C ALA A 48 18.29 2.19 -9.58
N ALA A 49 19.40 1.48 -9.80
CA ALA A 49 20.31 1.05 -8.73
C ALA A 49 20.87 2.22 -7.92
N LYS A 50 21.21 3.35 -8.57
CA LYS A 50 21.66 4.58 -7.87
C LYS A 50 20.58 5.21 -6.98
N LYS A 51 19.32 4.86 -7.18
CA LYS A 51 18.19 5.32 -6.38
C LYS A 51 17.70 4.27 -5.36
N ALA A 52 18.35 3.10 -5.30
CA ALA A 52 17.90 1.98 -4.47
C ALA A 52 17.75 2.35 -2.98
N ASP A 53 18.68 3.17 -2.47
CA ASP A 53 18.71 3.59 -1.06
C ASP A 53 17.79 4.79 -0.76
N ALA A 54 17.14 5.37 -1.78
CA ALA A 54 16.23 6.49 -1.57
C ALA A 54 14.98 6.02 -0.82
N ILE A 55 14.47 6.85 0.09
CA ILE A 55 13.24 6.59 0.82
C ILE A 55 12.06 6.86 -0.11
N ALA A 56 11.21 5.86 -0.30
CA ALA A 56 9.98 5.94 -1.09
C ALA A 56 8.78 5.68 -0.15
N ALA A 57 8.28 6.72 0.51
CA ALA A 57 7.19 6.64 1.47
C ALA A 57 5.86 7.21 0.94
N GLU A 58 5.90 7.85 -0.22
CA GLU A 58 4.72 8.27 -0.99
C GLU A 58 4.33 7.19 -2.00
N GLY A 59 3.24 7.36 -2.75
CA GLY A 59 2.77 6.38 -3.73
C GLY A 59 1.27 6.18 -3.71
N LEU A 60 0.81 4.97 -4.04
CA LEU A 60 -0.60 4.61 -4.07
C LEU A 60 -0.85 3.27 -3.35
N THR A 61 -1.94 3.23 -2.58
CA THR A 61 -2.62 1.99 -2.18
C THR A 61 -3.94 1.88 -2.91
N VAL A 62 -4.21 0.73 -3.55
CA VAL A 62 -5.42 0.55 -4.35
C VAL A 62 -6.04 -0.80 -4.06
N ALA A 63 -7.37 -0.82 -3.94
CA ALA A 63 -8.17 -2.04 -3.80
C ALA A 63 -9.07 -2.22 -5.02
N LYS A 64 -9.18 -3.45 -5.53
CA LYS A 64 -10.05 -3.79 -6.68
C LYS A 64 -10.71 -5.14 -6.50
N LEU A 65 -12.02 -5.17 -6.72
CA LEU A 65 -12.79 -6.40 -6.85
C LEU A 65 -12.68 -6.95 -8.26
N SER A 66 -12.62 -8.27 -8.39
CA SER A 66 -12.80 -8.95 -9.69
C SER A 66 -14.23 -8.76 -10.21
N SER A 67 -14.43 -8.90 -11.52
CA SER A 67 -15.73 -8.70 -12.17
C SER A 67 -16.83 -9.64 -11.63
N ASN A 68 -16.44 -10.86 -11.20
CA ASN A 68 -17.35 -11.83 -10.58
C ASN A 68 -17.50 -11.65 -9.05
N LYS A 69 -16.85 -10.64 -8.46
CA LYS A 69 -16.85 -10.34 -7.02
C LYS A 69 -16.41 -11.49 -6.11
N LYS A 70 -15.64 -12.45 -6.65
CA LYS A 70 -15.10 -13.58 -5.88
C LYS A 70 -13.67 -13.35 -5.39
N LEU A 71 -13.00 -12.32 -5.89
CA LEU A 71 -11.65 -11.92 -5.52
C LEU A 71 -11.62 -10.43 -5.22
N VAL A 72 -10.82 -10.05 -4.25
CA VAL A 72 -10.39 -8.66 -4.03
C VAL A 72 -8.89 -8.65 -3.83
N ALA A 73 -8.21 -7.77 -4.54
CA ALA A 73 -6.80 -7.51 -4.33
C ALA A 73 -6.61 -6.10 -3.77
N VAL A 74 -5.64 -5.96 -2.88
CA VAL A 74 -5.12 -4.68 -2.39
C VAL A 74 -3.63 -4.66 -2.62
N ILE A 75 -3.11 -3.59 -3.22
CA ILE A 75 -1.68 -3.41 -3.45
C ILE A 75 -1.19 -2.08 -2.90
N GLU A 76 0.12 -2.00 -2.65
CA GLU A 76 0.85 -0.77 -2.36
C GLU A 76 2.06 -0.68 -3.27
N VAL A 77 2.15 0.42 -4.03
CA VAL A 77 3.30 0.79 -4.87
C VAL A 77 3.82 2.14 -4.39
N ASN A 78 5.10 2.20 -4.07
CA ASN A 78 5.72 3.38 -3.47
C ASN A 78 6.55 4.17 -4.47
N CYS A 79 6.63 5.49 -4.25
CA CYS A 79 7.51 6.43 -4.93
C CYS A 79 8.08 7.46 -3.93
N GLN A 80 9.02 8.29 -4.38
CA GLN A 80 9.66 9.27 -3.49
C GLN A 80 8.76 10.46 -3.18
N THR A 81 8.01 10.96 -4.17
CA THR A 81 7.19 12.18 -4.03
C THR A 81 5.73 11.95 -4.40
N ASP A 82 4.87 12.80 -3.86
CA ASP A 82 3.44 12.82 -4.20
C ASP A 82 3.18 13.33 -5.64
N PHE A 83 4.15 14.01 -6.27
CA PHE A 83 4.09 14.38 -7.68
C PHE A 83 4.14 13.14 -8.58
N VAL A 84 5.04 12.19 -8.29
CA VAL A 84 5.12 10.91 -9.01
C VAL A 84 3.87 10.08 -8.76
N ALA A 85 3.32 10.08 -7.55
CA ALA A 85 2.06 9.38 -7.25
C ALA A 85 0.87 9.87 -8.11
N LYS A 86 0.91 11.08 -8.65
CA LYS A 86 -0.10 11.68 -9.55
C LYS A 86 0.25 11.54 -11.04
N ASN A 87 1.41 10.96 -11.36
CA ASN A 87 1.86 10.77 -12.74
C ASN A 87 1.09 9.64 -13.42
N ASP A 88 0.58 9.87 -14.63
CA ASP A 88 -0.24 8.90 -15.37
C ASP A 88 0.47 7.56 -15.59
N GLN A 89 1.78 7.55 -15.85
CA GLN A 89 2.55 6.32 -16.05
C GLN A 89 2.68 5.51 -14.77
N PHE A 90 2.80 6.18 -13.63
CA PHE A 90 2.84 5.53 -12.32
C PHE A 90 1.47 4.93 -11.96
N ILE A 91 0.39 5.67 -12.21
CA ILE A 91 -0.98 5.19 -12.00
C ILE A 91 -1.29 4.00 -12.91
N ASP A 92 -0.91 4.07 -14.20
CA ASP A 92 -1.10 2.97 -15.16
C ASP A 92 -0.34 1.71 -14.72
N LEU A 93 0.95 1.84 -14.35
CA LEU A 93 1.76 0.74 -13.84
C LEU A 93 1.12 0.11 -12.58
N THR A 94 0.68 0.94 -11.64
CA THR A 94 0.01 0.48 -10.42
C THR A 94 -1.25 -0.32 -10.75
N ASN A 95 -2.09 0.16 -11.68
CA ASN A 95 -3.30 -0.54 -12.09
C ASN A 95 -3.00 -1.87 -12.80
N LYS A 96 -1.99 -1.90 -13.66
CA LYS A 96 -1.56 -3.15 -14.33
C LYS A 96 -1.02 -4.18 -13.33
N MET A 97 -0.25 -3.74 -12.33
CA MET A 97 0.20 -4.60 -11.24
C MET A 97 -0.99 -5.17 -10.45
N LEU A 98 -1.98 -4.33 -10.14
CA LEU A 98 -3.20 -4.75 -9.44
C LEU A 98 -3.97 -5.80 -10.24
N ASP A 99 -4.11 -5.62 -11.54
CA ASP A 99 -4.79 -6.58 -12.41
C ASP A 99 -4.00 -7.90 -12.51
N ALA A 100 -2.68 -7.84 -12.57
CA ALA A 100 -1.84 -9.04 -12.54
C ALA A 100 -1.98 -9.81 -11.21
N VAL A 101 -2.07 -9.11 -10.07
CA VAL A 101 -2.35 -9.74 -8.76
C VAL A 101 -3.71 -10.41 -8.74
N LEU A 102 -4.76 -9.74 -9.24
CA LEU A 102 -6.12 -10.32 -9.32
C LEU A 102 -6.18 -11.58 -10.20
N ASN A 103 -5.40 -11.61 -11.28
CA ASN A 103 -5.34 -12.75 -12.19
C ASN A 103 -4.49 -13.91 -11.64
N ASN A 104 -3.72 -13.70 -10.57
CA ASN A 104 -2.84 -14.68 -9.96
C ASN A 104 -3.06 -14.80 -8.44
N PRO A 105 -4.28 -15.12 -7.96
CA PRO A 105 -4.66 -15.01 -6.54
C PRO A 105 -3.96 -16.01 -5.62
N LYS A 106 -3.28 -17.01 -6.17
CA LYS A 106 -2.60 -18.07 -5.41
C LYS A 106 -1.08 -17.88 -5.31
N THR A 107 -0.55 -16.83 -5.92
CA THR A 107 0.90 -16.58 -5.84
C THR A 107 1.30 -16.09 -4.46
N GLU A 108 2.45 -16.55 -3.99
CA GLU A 108 3.10 -16.02 -2.77
C GLU A 108 4.17 -14.99 -3.11
N ASN A 109 4.70 -15.03 -4.34
CA ASN A 109 5.71 -14.10 -4.83
C ASN A 109 5.13 -13.15 -5.88
N TYR A 110 4.54 -12.06 -5.42
CA TYR A 110 3.97 -11.03 -6.30
C TYR A 110 5.02 -10.29 -7.11
N GLU A 111 6.26 -10.16 -6.62
CA GLU A 111 7.34 -9.44 -7.32
C GLU A 111 7.70 -10.10 -8.64
N SER A 112 7.51 -11.42 -8.76
CA SER A 112 7.75 -12.19 -9.97
C SER A 112 6.63 -12.14 -11.00
N LEU A 113 5.47 -11.56 -10.65
CA LEU A 113 4.37 -11.39 -11.61
C LEU A 113 4.79 -10.45 -12.74
N MET A 114 4.19 -10.69 -13.92
CA MET A 114 4.56 -10.01 -15.15
C MET A 114 3.55 -8.92 -15.52
N VAL A 115 4.08 -7.77 -15.92
CA VAL A 115 3.35 -6.65 -16.52
C VAL A 115 4.10 -6.22 -17.78
N ASP A 116 3.41 -6.23 -18.93
CA ASP A 116 3.99 -5.86 -20.22
C ASP A 116 5.30 -6.63 -20.55
N GLY A 117 5.38 -7.91 -20.13
CA GLY A 117 6.54 -8.77 -20.38
C GLY A 117 7.73 -8.57 -19.43
N GLN A 118 7.56 -7.78 -18.37
CA GLN A 118 8.56 -7.50 -17.33
C GLN A 118 8.02 -7.92 -15.95
N SER A 119 8.89 -8.38 -15.06
CA SER A 119 8.52 -8.57 -13.65
C SER A 119 8.16 -7.25 -12.99
N PHE A 120 7.43 -7.28 -11.88
CA PHE A 120 7.08 -6.05 -11.13
C PHE A 120 8.31 -5.24 -10.75
N VAL A 121 9.39 -5.94 -10.38
CA VAL A 121 10.66 -5.30 -10.04
C VAL A 121 11.25 -4.60 -11.27
N GLU A 122 11.34 -5.28 -12.41
CA GLU A 122 11.87 -4.71 -13.66
C GLU A 122 11.03 -3.54 -14.18
N ALA A 123 9.68 -3.67 -14.13
CA ALA A 123 8.77 -2.62 -14.54
C ALA A 123 8.90 -1.36 -13.67
N ALA A 124 9.02 -1.53 -12.33
CA ALA A 124 9.26 -0.43 -11.40
C ALA A 124 10.64 0.22 -11.63
N GLN A 125 11.70 -0.57 -11.88
CA GLN A 125 13.03 -0.07 -12.22
C GLN A 125 13.03 0.70 -13.56
N GLY A 126 12.31 0.20 -14.56
CA GLY A 126 12.15 0.86 -15.86
C GLY A 126 11.49 2.23 -15.71
N LEU A 127 10.44 2.31 -14.90
CA LEU A 127 9.76 3.57 -14.63
C LEU A 127 10.61 4.50 -13.75
N THR A 128 11.37 3.97 -12.79
CA THR A 128 12.37 4.73 -12.02
C THR A 128 13.41 5.39 -12.93
N ALA A 129 13.90 4.65 -13.94
CA ALA A 129 14.87 5.19 -14.90
C ALA A 129 14.29 6.32 -15.76
N THR A 130 12.99 6.24 -16.07
CA THR A 130 12.29 7.22 -16.92
C THR A 130 11.94 8.48 -16.14
N ILE A 131 11.40 8.35 -14.93
CA ILE A 131 10.92 9.46 -14.10
C ILE A 131 12.08 10.08 -13.29
N GLY A 132 13.10 9.27 -12.92
CA GLY A 132 14.26 9.73 -12.15
C GLY A 132 14.07 9.67 -10.63
N GLU A 133 12.97 9.13 -10.14
CA GLU A 133 12.67 8.89 -8.74
C GLU A 133 12.49 7.40 -8.46
N LYS A 134 12.84 6.93 -7.26
CA LYS A 134 12.63 5.54 -6.86
C LYS A 134 11.16 5.19 -6.91
N ILE A 135 10.85 4.11 -7.61
CA ILE A 135 9.55 3.46 -7.65
C ILE A 135 9.76 2.01 -7.26
N SER A 136 8.89 1.47 -6.41
CA SER A 136 8.96 0.09 -5.97
C SER A 136 7.57 -0.48 -5.70
N PHE A 137 7.32 -1.71 -6.17
CA PHE A 137 6.25 -2.53 -5.63
C PHE A 137 6.59 -2.87 -4.18
N ARG A 138 5.64 -2.73 -3.26
CA ARG A 138 5.89 -2.98 -1.85
C ARG A 138 5.22 -4.24 -1.35
N ARG A 139 3.92 -4.34 -1.53
CA ARG A 139 3.11 -5.44 -1.02
C ARG A 139 1.80 -5.59 -1.78
N ALA A 140 1.28 -6.80 -1.77
CA ALA A 140 -0.09 -7.09 -2.17
C ALA A 140 -0.71 -8.13 -1.23
N LYS A 141 -2.02 -8.17 -1.19
CA LYS A 141 -2.79 -9.22 -0.54
C LYS A 141 -4.10 -9.45 -1.28
N VAL A 142 -4.56 -10.69 -1.29
CA VAL A 142 -5.81 -11.09 -1.95
C VAL A 142 -6.71 -11.79 -0.94
N LEU A 143 -8.01 -11.49 -0.98
CA LEU A 143 -9.04 -12.29 -0.33
C LEU A 143 -9.87 -13.00 -1.40
N VAL A 144 -10.25 -14.22 -1.11
CA VAL A 144 -11.04 -15.08 -1.98
C VAL A 144 -12.33 -15.45 -1.27
N ALA A 145 -13.47 -15.16 -1.89
CA ALA A 145 -14.78 -15.47 -1.36
C ALA A 145 -15.30 -16.81 -1.89
N SER A 146 -15.83 -17.64 -0.99
CA SER A 146 -16.68 -18.77 -1.32
C SER A 146 -18.12 -18.32 -1.64
N ASP A 147 -19.01 -19.28 -1.98
CA ASP A 147 -20.38 -18.94 -2.38
C ASP A 147 -21.23 -18.28 -1.27
N ASN A 148 -20.92 -18.59 -0.01
CA ASN A 148 -21.64 -18.02 1.15
C ASN A 148 -20.90 -16.82 1.76
N GLN A 149 -20.07 -16.13 1.00
CA GLN A 149 -19.27 -15.00 1.47
C GLN A 149 -19.39 -13.81 0.53
N THR A 150 -19.29 -12.62 1.09
CA THR A 150 -19.28 -11.36 0.35
C THR A 150 -17.97 -10.61 0.59
N LEU A 151 -17.45 -9.99 -0.46
CA LEU A 151 -16.27 -9.12 -0.40
C LEU A 151 -16.68 -7.65 -0.48
N GLY A 152 -16.06 -6.82 0.34
CA GLY A 152 -16.09 -5.36 0.23
C GLY A 152 -14.71 -4.80 -0.03
N ALA A 153 -14.64 -3.70 -0.75
CA ALA A 153 -13.40 -3.00 -1.04
C ALA A 153 -13.60 -1.49 -0.96
N TYR A 154 -12.60 -0.79 -0.46
CA TYR A 154 -12.61 0.67 -0.42
C TYR A 154 -11.22 1.24 -0.61
N THR A 155 -11.10 2.24 -1.47
CA THR A 155 -9.89 3.07 -1.62
C THR A 155 -10.27 4.50 -1.27
N HIS A 156 -9.56 5.08 -0.31
CA HIS A 156 -9.83 6.45 0.13
C HIS A 156 -9.39 7.46 -0.95
N MET A 157 -10.05 8.64 -1.01
CA MET A 157 -9.94 9.62 -2.11
C MET A 157 -8.51 9.98 -2.55
N ASN A 158 -7.55 9.92 -1.66
CA ASN A 158 -6.15 10.22 -1.98
C ASN A 158 -5.29 8.99 -2.25
N ASN A 159 -5.88 7.79 -2.40
CA ASN A 159 -5.18 6.51 -2.56
C ASN A 159 -4.08 6.27 -1.50
N ARG A 160 -4.26 6.83 -0.30
CA ARG A 160 -3.33 6.63 0.83
C ARG A 160 -3.76 5.51 1.77
N VAL A 161 -5.01 5.08 1.67
CA VAL A 161 -5.56 3.96 2.41
C VAL A 161 -6.40 3.12 1.47
N ALA A 162 -6.13 1.83 1.41
CA ALA A 162 -6.94 0.88 0.68
C ALA A 162 -7.25 -0.34 1.56
N THR A 163 -8.51 -0.73 1.58
CA THR A 163 -9.01 -1.78 2.47
C THR A 163 -9.86 -2.78 1.72
N ALA A 164 -9.87 -3.99 2.24
CA ALA A 164 -10.80 -5.02 1.80
C ALA A 164 -11.31 -5.80 3.01
N VAL A 165 -12.51 -6.35 2.91
CA VAL A 165 -13.10 -7.20 3.93
C VAL A 165 -13.75 -8.41 3.29
N LEU A 166 -13.59 -9.57 3.93
CA LEU A 166 -14.32 -10.81 3.66
C LEU A 166 -15.36 -11.00 4.77
N ILE A 167 -16.60 -11.13 4.37
CA ILE A 167 -17.77 -11.28 5.27
C ILE A 167 -18.35 -12.67 5.06
N ASN A 168 -18.50 -13.44 6.12
CA ASN A 168 -19.30 -14.66 6.13
C ASN A 168 -20.78 -14.27 6.13
N GLY A 169 -21.50 -14.71 5.11
CA GLY A 169 -22.87 -14.33 4.82
C GLY A 169 -22.99 -13.58 3.49
N ILE A 170 -24.18 -13.64 2.91
CA ILE A 170 -24.50 -12.87 1.71
C ILE A 170 -25.17 -11.57 2.13
N VAL A 171 -24.48 -10.49 1.83
CA VAL A 171 -24.95 -9.13 2.10
C VAL A 171 -24.88 -8.28 0.83
N ASP A 172 -25.61 -7.17 0.83
CA ASP A 172 -25.53 -6.20 -0.27
C ASP A 172 -24.14 -5.58 -0.38
N ASP A 173 -23.73 -5.23 -1.60
CA ASP A 173 -22.45 -4.56 -1.87
C ASP A 173 -22.25 -3.32 -1.00
N GLU A 174 -23.33 -2.56 -0.76
CA GLU A 174 -23.27 -1.38 0.10
C GLU A 174 -22.87 -1.73 1.53
N VAL A 175 -23.40 -2.82 2.09
CA VAL A 175 -23.03 -3.29 3.44
C VAL A 175 -21.55 -3.63 3.51
N ALA A 176 -21.04 -4.41 2.54
CA ALA A 176 -19.67 -4.82 2.49
C ALA A 176 -18.70 -3.62 2.29
N ASN A 177 -19.07 -2.70 1.40
CA ASN A 177 -18.29 -1.47 1.16
C ASN A 177 -18.29 -0.53 2.37
N ASN A 178 -19.40 -0.45 3.11
CA ASN A 178 -19.50 0.33 4.34
C ASN A 178 -18.55 -0.21 5.42
N VAL A 179 -18.41 -1.53 5.55
CA VAL A 179 -17.44 -2.13 6.48
C VAL A 179 -16.02 -1.85 6.01
N ALA A 180 -15.72 -1.98 4.71
CA ALA A 180 -14.40 -1.64 4.17
C ALA A 180 -14.05 -0.15 4.41
N MET A 181 -15.01 0.76 4.23
CA MET A 181 -14.84 2.18 4.53
C MET A 181 -14.62 2.42 6.04
N HIS A 182 -15.33 1.71 6.91
CA HIS A 182 -15.11 1.76 8.35
C HIS A 182 -13.68 1.33 8.72
N ILE A 183 -13.15 0.25 8.10
CA ILE A 183 -11.77 -0.21 8.29
C ILE A 183 -10.78 0.90 7.93
N ALA A 184 -11.00 1.60 6.81
CA ALA A 184 -10.14 2.71 6.40
C ALA A 184 -10.17 3.89 7.38
N ALA A 185 -11.33 4.17 7.98
CA ALA A 185 -11.51 5.28 8.89
C ALA A 185 -10.99 5.00 10.30
N MET A 186 -11.21 3.78 10.81
CA MET A 186 -10.94 3.42 12.22
C MET A 186 -9.64 2.63 12.41
N ASN A 187 -9.01 2.19 11.31
CA ASN A 187 -7.72 1.51 11.29
C ASN A 187 -7.59 0.34 12.29
N PRO A 188 -8.54 -0.62 12.34
CA PRO A 188 -8.41 -1.78 13.19
C PRO A 188 -7.21 -2.64 12.80
N LYS A 189 -6.58 -3.29 13.78
CA LYS A 189 -5.43 -4.18 13.57
C LYS A 189 -5.85 -5.64 13.40
N TYR A 190 -6.94 -6.04 14.07
CA TYR A 190 -7.47 -7.39 14.13
C TYR A 190 -8.94 -7.39 13.75
N VAL A 191 -9.45 -8.50 13.22
CA VAL A 191 -10.90 -8.64 13.01
C VAL A 191 -11.60 -8.88 14.35
N THR A 192 -11.09 -9.81 15.15
CA THR A 192 -11.66 -10.20 16.45
C THR A 192 -10.60 -10.20 17.56
N GLU A 193 -11.05 -10.25 18.81
CA GLU A 193 -10.17 -10.32 19.97
C GLU A 193 -9.35 -11.64 20.03
N GLN A 194 -9.87 -12.73 19.42
CA GLN A 194 -9.18 -14.03 19.38
C GLN A 194 -7.93 -13.99 18.48
N GLU A 195 -7.84 -13.05 17.54
CA GLU A 195 -6.68 -12.87 16.66
C GLU A 195 -5.56 -12.05 17.29
N VAL A 196 -5.82 -11.44 18.45
CA VAL A 196 -4.84 -10.57 19.11
C VAL A 196 -3.69 -11.41 19.63
N ASP A 197 -2.47 -11.02 19.23
CA ASP A 197 -1.24 -11.64 19.71
C ASP A 197 -1.11 -11.52 21.21
N GLN A 198 -0.99 -12.67 21.91
CA GLN A 198 -0.94 -12.73 23.36
C GLN A 198 0.35 -12.11 23.94
N GLU A 199 1.47 -12.18 23.24
CA GLU A 199 2.71 -11.54 23.67
C GLU A 199 2.57 -10.02 23.61
N TRP A 200 2.00 -9.52 22.51
CA TRP A 200 1.69 -8.10 22.38
C TRP A 200 0.73 -7.63 23.47
N LEU A 201 -0.36 -8.37 23.69
CA LEU A 201 -1.35 -8.04 24.72
C LEU A 201 -0.74 -8.01 26.13
N ASN A 202 0.16 -8.95 26.43
CA ASN A 202 0.86 -8.98 27.73
C ASN A 202 1.80 -7.77 27.89
N LYS A 203 2.53 -7.39 26.84
CA LYS A 203 3.36 -6.18 26.85
C LYS A 203 2.53 -4.91 27.08
N GLU A 204 1.39 -4.79 26.40
CA GLU A 204 0.48 -3.66 26.63
C GLU A 204 -0.07 -3.63 28.06
N LYS A 205 -0.39 -4.80 28.64
CA LYS A 205 -0.81 -4.90 30.04
C LYS A 205 0.27 -4.40 31.01
N GLU A 206 1.52 -4.77 30.79
CA GLU A 206 2.65 -4.30 31.61
C GLU A 206 2.81 -2.78 31.50
N ILE A 207 2.77 -2.23 30.29
CA ILE A 207 2.87 -0.78 30.04
C ILE A 207 1.71 -0.05 30.73
N ILE A 208 0.48 -0.50 30.56
CA ILE A 208 -0.71 0.11 31.17
C ILE A 208 -0.64 0.01 32.69
N LEU A 209 -0.14 -1.10 33.23
CA LEU A 209 0.05 -1.27 34.68
C LEU A 209 1.06 -0.25 35.25
N GLU A 210 2.20 -0.07 34.57
CA GLU A 210 3.21 0.90 35.00
C GLU A 210 2.69 2.34 34.93
N GLN A 211 2.01 2.70 33.85
CA GLN A 211 1.34 4.00 33.73
C GLN A 211 0.31 4.22 34.85
N THR A 212 -0.51 3.20 35.11
CA THR A 212 -1.56 3.28 36.15
C THR A 212 -0.97 3.43 37.56
N LYS A 213 0.17 2.79 37.85
CA LYS A 213 0.90 2.98 39.11
C LYS A 213 1.42 4.41 39.27
N GLN A 214 1.92 5.02 38.19
CA GLN A 214 2.41 6.40 38.24
C GLN A 214 1.29 7.43 38.37
N GLU A 215 0.12 7.17 37.77
CA GLU A 215 -1.03 8.08 37.77
C GLU A 215 -1.91 7.95 39.04
N SER A 216 -1.79 6.86 39.81
CA SER A 216 -2.72 6.56 40.90
C SER A 216 -2.04 6.03 42.13
N ASN A 217 -2.29 6.67 43.28
CA ASN A 217 -1.88 6.22 44.60
C ASN A 217 -2.83 5.16 45.20
N LYS A 218 -3.64 4.48 44.37
CA LYS A 218 -4.62 3.50 44.86
C LYS A 218 -3.95 2.16 45.26
N PRO A 219 -4.56 1.40 46.18
CA PRO A 219 -4.09 0.06 46.54
C PRO A 219 -4.04 -0.86 45.27
N VAL A 220 -3.09 -1.81 45.28
CA VAL A 220 -2.81 -2.72 44.12
C VAL A 220 -4.06 -3.48 43.65
N GLU A 221 -4.97 -3.83 44.57
CA GLU A 221 -6.24 -4.52 44.24
C GLU A 221 -7.16 -3.69 43.35
N PHE A 222 -7.10 -2.36 43.44
CA PHE A 222 -7.88 -1.48 42.57
C PHE A 222 -7.18 -1.22 41.24
N LEU A 223 -5.84 -1.32 41.20
CA LEU A 223 -5.07 -1.11 39.97
C LEU A 223 -5.39 -2.19 38.93
N SER A 224 -5.56 -3.45 39.35
CA SER A 224 -5.89 -4.53 38.41
C SER A 224 -7.19 -4.27 37.67
N LYS A 225 -8.25 -3.83 38.37
CA LYS A 225 -9.53 -3.49 37.73
C LYS A 225 -9.43 -2.32 36.73
N ILE A 226 -8.58 -1.32 37.04
CA ILE A 226 -8.33 -0.20 36.15
C ILE A 226 -7.59 -0.67 34.91
N VAL A 227 -6.58 -1.52 35.06
CA VAL A 227 -5.81 -2.11 33.97
C VAL A 227 -6.72 -2.94 33.08
N ASP A 228 -7.55 -3.82 33.65
CA ASP A 228 -8.49 -4.63 32.87
C ASP A 228 -9.49 -3.75 32.09
N GLY A 229 -9.97 -2.67 32.71
CA GLY A 229 -10.83 -1.70 32.02
C GLY A 229 -10.13 -1.00 30.85
N ARG A 230 -8.85 -0.62 31.01
CA ARG A 230 -8.03 -0.01 29.96
C ARG A 230 -7.72 -0.99 28.83
N ILE A 231 -7.41 -2.24 29.16
CA ILE A 231 -7.19 -3.32 28.19
C ILE A 231 -8.47 -3.59 27.39
N ASN A 232 -9.63 -3.69 28.05
CA ASN A 232 -10.90 -3.85 27.35
C ASN A 232 -11.20 -2.67 26.40
N LYS A 233 -10.82 -1.45 26.78
CA LYS A 233 -10.92 -0.29 25.91
C LYS A 233 -9.98 -0.39 24.71
N LEU A 234 -8.73 -0.77 24.94
CA LEU A 234 -7.73 -1.00 23.88
C LEU A 234 -8.20 -2.06 22.89
N LEU A 235 -8.72 -3.20 23.37
CA LEU A 235 -9.26 -4.26 22.52
C LEU A 235 -10.42 -3.76 21.66
N LYS A 236 -11.31 -2.94 22.22
CA LYS A 236 -12.40 -2.29 21.45
C LYS A 236 -11.89 -1.31 20.41
N GLU A 237 -10.72 -0.71 20.61
CA GLU A 237 -10.11 0.21 19.63
C GLU A 237 -9.41 -0.54 18.49
N VAL A 238 -8.77 -1.69 18.77
CA VAL A 238 -7.96 -2.41 17.78
C VAL A 238 -8.69 -3.54 17.06
N CYS A 239 -9.84 -4.00 17.55
CA CYS A 239 -10.62 -5.09 16.96
C CYS A 239 -11.82 -4.57 16.18
N LEU A 240 -11.87 -4.86 14.89
CA LEU A 240 -12.92 -4.41 13.96
C LEU A 240 -14.33 -4.63 14.50
N VAL A 241 -14.63 -5.86 14.94
CA VAL A 241 -15.99 -6.23 15.35
C VAL A 241 -16.45 -5.48 16.61
N SER A 242 -15.52 -5.08 17.47
CA SER A 242 -15.80 -4.39 18.75
C SER A 242 -15.85 -2.86 18.60
N GLN A 243 -15.44 -2.31 17.45
CA GLN A 243 -15.45 -0.87 17.20
C GLN A 243 -16.88 -0.35 17.02
N PRO A 244 -17.21 0.85 17.56
CA PRO A 244 -18.42 1.57 17.21
C PRO A 244 -18.47 1.87 15.71
N TYR A 245 -19.59 1.56 15.04
CA TYR A 245 -19.72 1.75 13.60
C TYR A 245 -19.64 3.24 13.23
N VAL A 246 -18.78 3.59 12.29
CA VAL A 246 -18.50 4.99 11.94
C VAL A 246 -19.71 5.78 11.45
N LYS A 247 -20.70 5.11 10.83
CA LYS A 247 -21.95 5.75 10.37
C LYS A 247 -23.03 5.81 11.44
N ASP A 248 -22.96 4.92 12.44
CA ASP A 248 -23.89 4.86 13.57
C ASP A 248 -23.16 4.37 14.84
N PRO A 249 -22.55 5.29 15.61
CA PRO A 249 -21.76 4.92 16.79
C PRO A 249 -22.57 4.27 17.95
N SER A 250 -23.89 4.19 17.83
CA SER A 250 -24.75 3.53 18.82
C SER A 250 -24.67 2.00 18.76
N ILE A 251 -24.16 1.45 17.67
CA ILE A 251 -23.98 0.01 17.45
C ILE A 251 -22.53 -0.31 17.09
N THR A 252 -22.09 -1.55 17.35
CA THR A 252 -20.78 -2.04 16.91
C THR A 252 -20.85 -2.63 15.50
N ILE A 253 -19.68 -2.83 14.86
CA ILE A 253 -19.61 -3.55 13.58
C ILE A 253 -20.17 -4.97 13.72
N GLU A 254 -19.94 -5.64 14.86
CA GLU A 254 -20.55 -6.95 15.13
C GLU A 254 -22.08 -6.90 15.10
N GLN A 255 -22.66 -5.93 15.79
CA GLN A 255 -24.12 -5.74 15.83
C GLN A 255 -24.66 -5.38 14.45
N TYR A 256 -23.97 -4.49 13.72
CA TYR A 256 -24.34 -4.12 12.36
C TYR A 256 -24.38 -5.34 11.42
N LEU A 257 -23.32 -6.16 11.40
CA LEU A 257 -23.28 -7.34 10.56
C LEU A 257 -24.24 -8.44 11.03
N SER A 258 -24.40 -8.65 12.34
CA SER A 258 -25.35 -9.62 12.89
C SER A 258 -26.78 -9.30 12.51
N SER A 259 -27.17 -8.01 12.41
CA SER A 259 -28.49 -7.59 11.92
C SER A 259 -28.75 -8.00 10.46
N LYS A 260 -27.69 -8.36 9.71
CA LYS A 260 -27.73 -8.85 8.32
C LYS A 260 -27.45 -10.36 8.22
N ASN A 261 -27.44 -11.09 9.34
CA ASN A 261 -27.07 -12.50 9.43
C ASN A 261 -25.64 -12.76 8.89
N ALA A 262 -24.72 -11.86 9.14
CA ALA A 262 -23.37 -11.89 8.63
C ALA A 262 -22.33 -11.64 9.74
N LYS A 263 -21.05 -11.99 9.46
CA LYS A 263 -19.91 -11.77 10.37
C LYS A 263 -18.67 -11.40 9.58
N ALA A 264 -17.86 -10.47 10.09
CA ALA A 264 -16.53 -10.23 9.53
C ALA A 264 -15.65 -11.47 9.71
N ASN A 265 -14.86 -11.81 8.68
CA ASN A 265 -13.99 -12.99 8.69
C ASN A 265 -12.52 -12.61 8.50
N GLN A 266 -12.22 -11.84 7.48
CA GLN A 266 -10.85 -11.38 7.20
C GLN A 266 -10.89 -9.92 6.74
N MET A 267 -9.78 -9.23 6.95
CA MET A 267 -9.61 -7.88 6.42
C MET A 267 -8.20 -7.67 5.87
N ILE A 268 -8.09 -6.70 4.98
CA ILE A 268 -6.85 -6.10 4.55
C ILE A 268 -6.98 -4.61 4.83
N ASN A 269 -5.97 -4.03 5.44
CA ASN A 269 -5.86 -2.59 5.60
C ASN A 269 -4.43 -2.17 5.27
N PHE A 270 -4.25 -1.47 4.15
CA PHE A 270 -2.97 -0.92 3.74
C PHE A 270 -3.01 0.60 3.87
N VAL A 271 -2.17 1.11 4.76
CA VAL A 271 -1.88 2.54 4.87
C VAL A 271 -0.57 2.82 4.16
N LEU A 272 -0.58 3.76 3.24
CA LEU A 272 0.57 4.14 2.43
C LEU A 272 1.76 4.52 3.28
N GLY A 273 2.92 3.90 3.02
CA GLY A 273 4.18 4.20 3.71
C GLY A 273 4.20 3.76 5.17
N GLU A 274 3.22 2.99 5.65
CA GLU A 274 3.19 2.49 7.03
C GLU A 274 4.49 1.76 7.39
N GLY A 275 5.14 2.16 8.51
CA GLY A 275 6.41 1.58 8.98
C GLY A 275 7.66 2.01 8.19
N ILE A 276 7.53 2.82 7.14
CA ILE A 276 8.69 3.43 6.47
C ILE A 276 9.13 4.66 7.28
N GLN A 277 10.37 4.65 7.77
CA GLN A 277 10.93 5.83 8.44
C GLN A 277 11.08 6.96 7.41
N LYS A 278 10.28 8.00 7.54
CA LYS A 278 10.50 9.25 6.80
C LYS A 278 11.74 9.91 7.38
N LYS A 279 12.69 10.34 6.52
CA LYS A 279 13.65 11.34 6.97
C LYS A 279 12.85 12.57 7.42
N GLU A 280 12.98 12.94 8.67
CA GLU A 280 12.63 14.30 9.08
C GLU A 280 13.59 15.23 8.31
N SER A 281 13.08 15.83 7.23
CA SER A 281 13.83 16.88 6.54
C SER A 281 13.79 18.09 7.46
N ASP A 282 14.87 18.32 8.18
CA ASP A 282 15.11 19.64 8.77
C ASP A 282 15.47 20.58 7.62
N PHE A 283 14.42 21.15 7.01
CA PHE A 283 14.55 22.09 5.90
C PHE A 283 15.52 23.24 6.23
N ALA A 284 15.58 23.65 7.49
CA ALA A 284 16.51 24.67 7.94
C ALA A 284 17.97 24.19 7.89
N ALA A 285 18.22 22.91 8.26
CA ALA A 285 19.53 22.30 8.17
C ALA A 285 19.95 22.06 6.70
N GLU A 286 19.04 21.61 5.83
CA GLU A 286 19.31 21.43 4.39
C GLU A 286 19.66 22.75 3.70
N VAL A 287 18.92 23.83 4.00
CA VAL A 287 19.21 25.17 3.48
C VAL A 287 20.57 25.68 3.99
N ALA A 288 20.86 25.47 5.27
CA ALA A 288 22.16 25.86 5.85
C ALA A 288 23.34 25.11 5.20
N GLU A 289 23.14 23.81 4.91
CA GLU A 289 24.16 22.99 4.24
C GLU A 289 24.40 23.43 2.79
N GLN A 290 23.33 23.73 2.04
CA GLN A 290 23.43 24.27 0.68
C GLN A 290 24.07 25.66 0.64
N MET A 291 23.78 26.52 1.60
CA MET A 291 24.43 27.84 1.71
C MET A 291 25.92 27.73 2.05
N ASN A 292 26.34 26.70 2.80
CA ASN A 292 27.76 26.47 3.12
C ASN A 292 28.54 25.83 1.95
N GLN A 293 27.87 25.06 1.07
CA GLN A 293 28.50 24.48 -0.15
C GLN A 293 28.59 25.50 -1.30
N ALA A 294 27.88 26.60 -1.22
CA ALA A 294 27.90 27.68 -2.23
C ALA A 294 28.91 28.79 -1.93
N LYS A 295 29.69 28.68 -0.85
CA LYS A 295 30.85 29.54 -0.50
C LYS A 295 32.16 28.83 -0.86
#